data_1385bac72d56e59ce16b0aa27ee51474
#
_entry.id   1385bac72d56e59ce16b0aa27ee51474
#
_cell.length_a   1.000
_cell.length_b   1.000
_cell.length_c   1.000
_cell.angle_alpha   90.00
_cell.angle_beta   90.00
_cell.angle_gamma   90.00
#
_symmetry.space_group_name_H-M   'P 1'
#
loop_
_entity.id
_entity.type
_entity.pdbx_description
1 polymer ?
#
loop_
_entity_poly.entity_id
_entity_poly.type
_entity_poly.pdbx_seq_one_letter_code
_entity_poly.pdbx_strand_id
1 'polypeptide(L)'
;GLGKCVSGLKVAKGQLVGLKETQAINLELPLNSAGYILPKVNGINWIGSTHEKEFKDLEISFAAGHDLIARTEKNFNIKLANSEEILMEARLRIGSRDRLPMAGCIDKNVYVLGALGTRGFSLAPILGDYIASLINHSPNPISSGIALAIDPLRFKD
;
A
#
# COMPACT_ATOMS: atom_id res chain seq x y z
N GLY A 1 12.18 15.97 -5.83
CA GLY A 1 11.02 15.12 -5.69
C GLY A 1 9.79 15.87 -5.18
N LEU A 2 8.63 15.26 -5.24
CA LEU A 2 7.33 15.82 -4.81
C LEU A 2 7.29 16.35 -3.37
N GLY A 3 8.20 15.89 -2.49
CA GLY A 3 8.27 16.36 -1.10
C GLY A 3 8.61 17.83 -0.90
N LYS A 4 9.07 18.54 -1.95
CA LYS A 4 9.24 20.01 -1.92
C LYS A 4 7.96 20.76 -2.29
N CYS A 5 7.00 20.09 -2.93
CA CYS A 5 5.76 20.70 -3.42
C CYS A 5 4.55 20.31 -2.55
N VAL A 6 4.62 19.17 -1.86
CA VAL A 6 3.52 18.62 -1.07
C VAL A 6 4.02 18.29 0.32
N SER A 7 3.41 18.88 1.34
CA SER A 7 3.72 18.62 2.75
C SER A 7 2.82 17.52 3.34
N GLY A 8 3.12 17.08 4.56
CA GLY A 8 2.29 16.10 5.28
C GLY A 8 2.39 14.65 4.82
N LEU A 9 3.37 14.31 3.98
CA LEU A 9 3.65 12.93 3.58
C LEU A 9 4.31 12.15 4.72
N LYS A 10 3.94 10.89 4.85
CA LYS A 10 4.57 9.89 5.72
C LYS A 10 4.98 8.68 4.88
N VAL A 11 6.17 8.17 5.16
CA VAL A 11 6.72 7.02 4.47
C VAL A 11 6.84 5.87 5.47
N ALA A 12 6.47 4.68 5.05
CA ALA A 12 6.71 3.45 5.79
C ALA A 12 7.32 2.41 4.86
N LYS A 13 8.25 1.61 5.37
CA LYS A 13 8.75 0.43 4.69
C LYS A 13 7.78 -0.73 4.94
N GLY A 14 7.41 -1.44 3.90
CA GLY A 14 6.63 -2.68 3.97
C GLY A 14 7.39 -3.80 3.30
N GLN A 15 7.50 -4.94 4.00
CA GLN A 15 8.12 -6.14 3.47
C GLN A 15 7.06 -7.21 3.24
N LEU A 16 7.17 -7.91 2.13
CA LEU A 16 6.38 -9.07 1.76
C LEU A 16 7.24 -10.31 1.83
N VAL A 17 6.60 -11.44 2.11
CA VAL A 17 7.21 -12.77 2.03
C VAL A 17 6.45 -13.58 0.99
N GLY A 18 7.17 -14.13 0.03
CA GLY A 18 6.67 -15.08 -0.96
C GLY A 18 7.10 -16.49 -0.61
N LEU A 19 6.16 -17.40 -0.51
CA LEU A 19 6.41 -18.81 -0.25
C LEU A 19 6.18 -19.61 -1.52
N LYS A 20 7.24 -20.26 -2.03
CA LYS A 20 7.13 -21.18 -3.14
C LYS A 20 6.73 -22.57 -2.63
N GLU A 21 5.92 -23.27 -3.42
CA GLU A 21 5.58 -24.69 -3.23
C GLU A 21 5.05 -25.10 -1.85
N THR A 22 4.41 -24.17 -1.13
CA THR A 22 3.68 -24.54 0.06
C THR A 22 2.50 -25.42 -0.33
N GLN A 23 2.57 -26.72 -0.04
CA GLN A 23 1.45 -27.65 -0.21
C GLN A 23 0.26 -27.29 0.71
N ALA A 24 0.50 -26.49 1.72
CA ALA A 24 -0.45 -26.23 2.80
C ALA A 24 -1.57 -25.26 2.44
N ILE A 25 -1.44 -24.44 1.37
CA ILE A 25 -2.43 -23.36 1.14
C ILE A 25 -2.84 -23.31 -0.33
N ASN A 26 -3.90 -24.05 -0.64
CA ASN A 26 -4.62 -23.87 -1.89
C ASN A 26 -5.79 -22.90 -1.63
N LEU A 27 -5.52 -21.60 -1.76
CA LEU A 27 -6.53 -20.55 -1.59
C LEU A 27 -7.12 -20.18 -2.94
N GLU A 28 -8.46 -20.13 -3.00
CA GLU A 28 -9.19 -19.53 -4.13
C GLU A 28 -9.34 -18.01 -3.94
N LEU A 29 -9.44 -17.55 -2.69
CA LEU A 29 -9.61 -16.15 -2.32
C LEU A 29 -8.53 -15.72 -1.32
N PRO A 30 -8.18 -14.42 -1.28
CA PRO A 30 -7.27 -13.87 -0.28
C PRO A 30 -7.82 -14.04 1.14
N LEU A 31 -6.96 -14.47 2.06
CA LEU A 31 -7.23 -14.37 3.49
C LEU A 31 -6.74 -13.03 4.00
N ASN A 32 -7.55 -12.33 4.79
CA ASN A 32 -7.21 -11.03 5.35
C ASN A 32 -7.61 -10.94 6.83
N SER A 33 -6.65 -10.54 7.68
CA SER A 33 -6.83 -10.32 9.12
C SER A 33 -5.80 -9.26 9.57
N ALA A 34 -5.03 -9.53 10.62
CA ALA A 34 -3.86 -8.69 11.00
C ALA A 34 -2.65 -8.82 10.03
N GLY A 35 -2.87 -9.31 8.87
CA GLY A 35 -2.02 -9.52 7.70
C GLY A 35 -2.86 -10.19 6.64
N TYR A 36 -2.27 -10.55 5.51
CA TYR A 36 -2.98 -11.22 4.43
C TYR A 36 -2.13 -12.33 3.80
N ILE A 37 -2.82 -13.29 3.21
CA ILE A 37 -2.22 -14.30 2.35
C ILE A 37 -2.96 -14.25 1.03
N LEU A 38 -2.22 -14.14 -0.07
CA LEU A 38 -2.80 -14.17 -1.41
C LEU A 38 -2.84 -15.59 -1.96
N PRO A 39 -3.82 -15.91 -2.81
CA PRO A 39 -3.77 -17.10 -3.66
C PRO A 39 -2.46 -17.20 -4.42
N LYS A 40 -2.12 -18.40 -4.87
CA LYS A 40 -0.90 -18.60 -5.66
C LYS A 40 -0.93 -17.79 -6.96
N VAL A 41 0.09 -16.94 -7.14
CA VAL A 41 0.37 -16.27 -8.41
C VAL A 41 1.74 -16.75 -8.87
N ASN A 42 1.81 -17.36 -10.03
CA ASN A 42 3.03 -17.98 -10.56
C ASN A 42 3.72 -18.96 -9.58
N GLY A 43 2.94 -19.79 -8.90
CA GLY A 43 3.44 -20.75 -7.93
C GLY A 43 3.81 -20.19 -6.55
N ILE A 44 3.61 -18.89 -6.30
CA ILE A 44 4.00 -18.20 -5.07
C ILE A 44 2.78 -17.74 -4.31
N ASN A 45 2.70 -18.09 -3.01
CA ASN A 45 1.77 -17.44 -2.07
C ASN A 45 2.46 -16.23 -1.43
N TRP A 46 1.94 -15.04 -1.66
CA TRP A 46 2.46 -13.83 -1.02
C TRP A 46 1.76 -13.56 0.31
N ILE A 47 2.58 -13.27 1.32
CA ILE A 47 2.15 -12.91 2.67
C ILE A 47 2.53 -11.46 2.92
N GLY A 48 1.64 -10.69 3.46
CA GLY A 48 1.87 -9.27 3.74
C GLY A 48 1.21 -8.78 4.99
N SER A 49 1.70 -7.66 5.41
CA SER A 49 3.01 -7.06 5.23
C SER A 49 3.52 -6.56 6.57
N THR A 50 4.83 -6.34 6.65
CA THR A 50 5.37 -5.52 7.73
C THR A 50 4.94 -4.06 7.56
N HIS A 51 5.07 -3.27 8.61
CA HIS A 51 4.79 -1.84 8.59
C HIS A 51 5.79 -1.11 9.49
N GLU A 52 6.93 -0.77 8.91
CA GLU A 52 8.04 -0.13 9.61
C GLU A 52 7.98 1.38 9.36
N LYS A 53 7.72 2.15 10.40
CA LYS A 53 7.68 3.61 10.34
C LYS A 53 9.07 4.24 10.48
N GLU A 54 9.95 3.54 11.20
CA GLU A 54 11.34 3.90 11.41
C GLU A 54 12.21 2.86 10.72
N PHE A 55 12.95 3.24 9.72
CA PHE A 55 13.83 2.39 8.95
C PHE A 55 15.03 3.22 8.44
N LYS A 56 16.18 2.59 8.32
CA LYS A 56 17.42 3.26 7.84
C LYS A 56 17.55 3.13 6.32
N ASP A 57 17.12 2.03 5.78
CA ASP A 57 17.28 1.66 4.38
C ASP A 57 16.13 0.78 3.88
N LEU A 58 16.20 0.34 2.64
CA LEU A 58 15.24 -0.59 2.03
C LEU A 58 15.73 -2.03 1.99
N GLU A 59 16.80 -2.35 2.72
CA GLU A 59 17.31 -3.71 2.76
C GLU A 59 16.29 -4.67 3.37
N ILE A 60 16.31 -5.90 2.89
CA ILE A 60 15.44 -6.96 3.39
C ILE A 60 15.89 -7.36 4.79
N SER A 61 14.95 -7.38 5.73
CA SER A 61 15.15 -7.93 7.06
C SER A 61 14.63 -9.37 7.12
N PHE A 62 15.52 -10.33 7.18
CA PHE A 62 15.13 -11.74 7.35
C PHE A 62 14.37 -11.97 8.65
N ALA A 63 14.78 -11.32 9.74
CA ALA A 63 14.09 -11.40 11.02
C ALA A 63 12.64 -10.93 10.91
N ALA A 64 12.40 -9.76 10.30
CA ALA A 64 11.06 -9.23 10.08
C ALA A 64 10.22 -10.13 9.16
N GLY A 65 10.84 -10.80 8.18
CA GLY A 65 10.18 -11.78 7.32
C GLY A 65 9.75 -13.02 8.08
N HIS A 66 10.61 -13.59 8.91
CA HIS A 66 10.28 -14.74 9.77
C HIS A 66 9.20 -14.40 10.81
N ASP A 67 9.27 -13.21 11.43
CA ASP A 67 8.21 -12.73 12.32
C ASP A 67 6.86 -12.59 11.62
N LEU A 68 6.87 -12.13 10.36
CA LEU A 68 5.66 -12.04 9.55
C LEU A 68 5.06 -13.42 9.29
N ILE A 69 5.88 -14.44 8.97
CA ILE A 69 5.43 -15.83 8.80
C ILE A 69 4.81 -16.33 10.10
N ALA A 70 5.54 -16.27 11.21
CA ALA A 70 5.07 -16.78 12.51
C ALA A 70 3.77 -16.11 12.97
N ARG A 71 3.65 -14.81 12.78
CA ARG A 71 2.43 -14.07 13.07
C ARG A 71 1.27 -14.49 12.18
N THR A 72 1.53 -14.75 10.91
CA THR A 72 0.53 -15.19 9.95
C THR A 72 0.04 -16.59 10.29
N GLU A 73 0.95 -17.53 10.60
CA GLU A 73 0.61 -18.87 11.08
C GLU A 73 -0.32 -18.82 12.29
N LYS A 74 0.04 -17.99 13.28
CA LYS A 74 -0.78 -17.80 14.49
C LYS A 74 -2.16 -17.23 14.18
N ASN A 75 -2.23 -16.20 13.32
CA ASN A 75 -3.49 -15.50 13.03
C ASN A 75 -4.51 -16.36 12.28
N PHE A 76 -4.05 -17.22 11.41
CA PHE A 76 -4.91 -18.07 10.57
C PHE A 76 -4.96 -19.53 11.05
N ASN A 77 -4.24 -19.86 12.14
CA ASN A 77 -4.10 -21.21 12.65
C ASN A 77 -3.66 -22.23 11.59
N ILE A 78 -2.65 -21.89 10.83
CA ILE A 78 -2.07 -22.68 9.74
C ILE A 78 -0.58 -22.82 9.94
N LYS A 79 0.03 -23.80 9.28
CA LYS A 79 1.51 -23.96 9.22
C LYS A 79 2.00 -23.62 7.82
N LEU A 80 2.94 -22.68 7.75
CA LEU A 80 3.58 -22.21 6.52
C LEU A 80 5.04 -22.67 6.41
N ALA A 81 5.57 -23.26 7.46
CA ALA A 81 7.00 -23.44 7.71
C ALA A 81 7.74 -24.45 6.82
N ASN A 82 7.07 -25.09 5.86
CA ASN A 82 7.72 -26.09 4.98
C ASN A 82 7.96 -25.53 3.57
N SER A 83 8.08 -24.22 3.42
CA SER A 83 8.50 -23.65 2.15
C SER A 83 10.01 -23.81 1.98
N GLU A 84 10.44 -24.61 1.00
CA GLU A 84 11.85 -24.80 0.68
C GLU A 84 12.50 -23.51 0.16
N GLU A 85 11.71 -22.58 -0.36
CA GLU A 85 12.20 -21.34 -0.91
C GLU A 85 11.35 -20.15 -0.46
N ILE A 86 11.98 -19.23 0.28
CA ILE A 86 11.38 -17.99 0.76
C ILE A 86 11.91 -16.82 -0.08
N LEU A 87 11.01 -16.11 -0.72
CA LEU A 87 11.29 -14.85 -1.39
C LEU A 87 10.91 -13.70 -0.47
N MET A 88 11.66 -12.61 -0.53
CA MET A 88 11.34 -11.41 0.24
C MET A 88 11.47 -10.17 -0.63
N GLU A 89 10.52 -9.24 -0.48
CA GLU A 89 10.56 -7.94 -1.14
C GLU A 89 10.25 -6.83 -0.16
N ALA A 90 11.02 -5.74 -0.23
CA ALA A 90 10.77 -4.54 0.54
C ALA A 90 10.45 -3.37 -0.39
N ARG A 91 9.44 -2.58 -0.05
CA ARG A 91 9.00 -1.39 -0.80
C ARG A 91 8.57 -0.28 0.14
N LEU A 92 8.63 0.94 -0.36
CA LEU A 92 8.08 2.10 0.33
C LEU A 92 6.57 2.21 0.10
N ARG A 93 5.88 2.55 1.16
CA ARG A 93 4.47 2.91 1.15
C ARG A 93 4.35 4.36 1.60
N ILE A 94 3.71 5.16 0.76
CA ILE A 94 3.50 6.58 1.05
C ILE A 94 2.06 6.77 1.49
N GLY A 95 1.89 7.40 2.63
CA GLY A 95 0.61 7.88 3.16
C GLY A 95 0.69 9.36 3.52
N SER A 96 -0.38 9.91 4.01
CA SER A 96 -0.47 11.26 4.53
C SER A 96 -0.56 11.27 6.06
N ARG A 97 -0.38 12.45 6.65
CA ARG A 97 -0.46 12.66 8.10
C ARG A 97 -1.85 12.32 8.65
N ASP A 98 -2.91 12.63 7.92
CA ASP A 98 -4.31 12.38 8.26
C ASP A 98 -4.85 11.05 7.69
N ARG A 99 -4.02 10.27 7.00
CA ARG A 99 -4.38 9.01 6.34
C ARG A 99 -5.36 9.14 5.17
N LEU A 100 -5.68 10.35 4.72
CA LEU A 100 -6.47 10.58 3.52
C LEU A 100 -5.55 10.61 2.29
N PRO A 101 -6.00 10.18 1.12
CA PRO A 101 -5.23 10.31 -0.12
C PRO A 101 -4.94 11.78 -0.43
N MET A 102 -4.06 12.00 -1.37
CA MET A 102 -3.82 13.31 -1.98
C MET A 102 -4.15 13.23 -3.45
N ALA A 103 -5.13 14.00 -3.89
CA ALA A 103 -5.51 14.10 -5.28
C ALA A 103 -5.94 15.53 -5.59
N GLY A 104 -5.34 16.15 -6.62
CA GLY A 104 -5.65 17.50 -7.02
C GLY A 104 -4.51 18.22 -7.74
N CYS A 105 -4.72 19.49 -7.99
CA CYS A 105 -3.75 20.37 -8.63
C CYS A 105 -2.79 20.95 -7.58
N ILE A 106 -1.50 20.97 -7.86
CA ILE A 106 -0.46 21.54 -6.98
C ILE A 106 0.20 22.78 -7.58
N ASP A 107 0.11 22.94 -8.89
CA ASP A 107 0.61 24.08 -9.64
C ASP A 107 -0.07 24.11 -11.01
N LYS A 108 0.11 25.18 -11.79
CA LYS A 108 -0.48 25.32 -13.12
C LYS A 108 -0.18 24.08 -13.97
N ASN A 109 -1.24 23.34 -14.34
CA ASN A 109 -1.19 22.10 -15.11
C ASN A 109 -0.35 20.96 -14.46
N VAL A 110 -0.12 21.02 -13.14
CA VAL A 110 0.58 19.98 -12.41
C VAL A 110 -0.38 19.36 -11.41
N TYR A 111 -0.65 18.08 -11.60
CA TYR A 111 -1.58 17.32 -10.77
C TYR A 111 -0.85 16.22 -10.02
N VAL A 112 -1.35 15.87 -8.86
CA VAL A 112 -0.85 14.76 -8.06
C VAL A 112 -1.97 13.82 -7.69
N LEU A 113 -1.68 12.53 -7.75
CA LEU A 113 -2.47 11.45 -7.18
C LEU A 113 -1.52 10.56 -6.39
N GLY A 114 -1.69 10.50 -5.08
CA GLY A 114 -0.76 9.77 -4.22
C GLY A 114 -1.22 9.64 -2.78
N ALA A 115 -0.31 9.27 -1.91
CA ALA A 115 -0.55 9.04 -0.49
C ALA A 115 -1.70 8.06 -0.20
N LEU A 116 -1.94 7.10 -1.11
CA LEU A 116 -3.07 6.16 -1.06
C LEU A 116 -2.94 5.14 0.09
N GLY A 117 -1.74 5.01 0.67
CA GLY A 117 -1.45 4.05 1.74
C GLY A 117 -1.76 2.61 1.30
N THR A 118 -2.62 1.93 2.06
CA THR A 118 -3.03 0.54 1.78
C THR A 118 -4.27 0.45 0.87
N ARG A 119 -4.88 1.57 0.51
CA ARG A 119 -6.15 1.63 -0.23
C ARG A 119 -5.99 1.98 -1.70
N GLY A 120 -4.77 1.81 -2.26
CA GLY A 120 -4.47 2.19 -3.63
C GLY A 120 -5.42 1.56 -4.64
N PHE A 121 -5.62 0.27 -4.60
CA PHE A 121 -6.49 -0.44 -5.55
C PHE A 121 -7.95 0.01 -5.52
N SER A 122 -8.48 0.33 -4.33
CA SER A 122 -9.87 0.78 -4.19
C SER A 122 -10.06 2.24 -4.56
N LEU A 123 -9.07 3.10 -4.29
CA LEU A 123 -9.22 4.54 -4.44
C LEU A 123 -8.65 5.09 -5.76
N ALA A 124 -7.64 4.45 -6.33
CA ALA A 124 -6.98 4.95 -7.53
C ALA A 124 -7.92 5.15 -8.72
N PRO A 125 -8.89 4.27 -9.03
CA PRO A 125 -9.79 4.48 -10.15
C PRO A 125 -10.62 5.76 -10.01
N ILE A 126 -11.38 5.89 -8.92
CA ILE A 126 -12.25 7.07 -8.71
C ILE A 126 -11.45 8.37 -8.58
N LEU A 127 -10.27 8.33 -7.97
CA LEU A 127 -9.41 9.51 -7.87
C LEU A 127 -8.69 9.82 -9.19
N GLY A 128 -8.46 8.82 -10.03
CA GLY A 128 -8.03 8.99 -11.41
C GLY A 128 -9.06 9.74 -12.24
N ASP A 129 -10.34 9.33 -12.14
CA ASP A 129 -11.46 10.01 -12.79
C ASP A 129 -11.60 11.45 -12.28
N TYR A 130 -11.39 11.68 -10.97
CA TYR A 130 -11.38 13.02 -10.40
C TYR A 130 -10.26 13.88 -11.01
N ILE A 131 -9.03 13.40 -11.10
CA ILE A 131 -7.93 14.13 -11.76
C ILE A 131 -8.27 14.41 -13.23
N ALA A 132 -8.79 13.41 -13.94
CA ALA A 132 -9.22 13.59 -15.33
C ALA A 132 -10.30 14.67 -15.47
N SER A 133 -11.26 14.73 -14.54
CA SER A 133 -12.29 15.78 -14.54
C SER A 133 -11.71 17.17 -14.36
N LEU A 134 -10.70 17.33 -13.50
CA LEU A 134 -10.01 18.60 -13.31
C LEU A 134 -9.27 19.04 -14.58
N ILE A 135 -8.61 18.11 -15.27
CA ILE A 135 -7.85 18.37 -16.50
C ILE A 135 -8.79 18.75 -17.64
N ASN A 136 -9.90 18.04 -17.78
CA ASN A 136 -10.84 18.20 -18.89
C ASN A 136 -11.96 19.22 -18.62
N HIS A 137 -11.96 19.86 -17.44
CA HIS A 137 -13.02 20.77 -17.00
C HIS A 137 -14.43 20.16 -17.08
N SER A 138 -14.53 18.86 -16.76
CA SER A 138 -15.77 18.10 -16.74
C SER A 138 -16.37 17.99 -15.34
N PRO A 139 -17.62 17.54 -15.16
CA PRO A 139 -18.21 17.38 -13.84
C PRO A 139 -17.40 16.48 -12.93
N ASN A 140 -17.22 16.89 -11.68
CA ASN A 140 -16.47 16.12 -10.68
C ASN A 140 -17.23 14.86 -10.25
N PRO A 141 -16.58 13.69 -10.21
CA PRO A 141 -17.19 12.45 -9.73
C PRO A 141 -17.30 12.38 -8.20
N ILE A 142 -16.68 13.33 -7.47
CA ILE A 142 -16.69 13.40 -6.01
C ILE A 142 -17.26 14.75 -5.55
N SER A 143 -17.80 14.77 -4.31
CA SER A 143 -18.33 16.00 -3.72
C SER A 143 -17.23 17.01 -3.39
N SER A 144 -17.59 18.28 -3.31
CA SER A 144 -16.66 19.37 -2.94
C SER A 144 -16.02 19.16 -1.56
N GLY A 145 -16.78 18.60 -0.60
CA GLY A 145 -16.24 18.27 0.73
C GLY A 145 -15.15 17.22 0.68
N ILE A 146 -15.31 16.19 -0.15
CA ILE A 146 -14.27 15.16 -0.37
C ILE A 146 -13.07 15.80 -1.08
N ALA A 147 -13.30 16.59 -2.13
CA ALA A 147 -12.24 17.27 -2.87
C ALA A 147 -11.34 18.11 -1.95
N LEU A 148 -11.95 18.90 -1.05
CA LEU A 148 -11.22 19.68 -0.04
C LEU A 148 -10.44 18.80 0.94
N ALA A 149 -11.04 17.71 1.40
CA ALA A 149 -10.40 16.81 2.36
C ALA A 149 -9.17 16.07 1.79
N ILE A 150 -9.10 15.88 0.46
CA ILE A 150 -7.99 15.22 -0.22
C ILE A 150 -7.06 16.17 -0.96
N ASP A 151 -7.28 17.48 -0.87
CA ASP A 151 -6.44 18.49 -1.51
C ASP A 151 -4.96 18.27 -1.13
N PRO A 152 -4.05 18.16 -2.10
CA PRO A 152 -2.62 17.98 -1.82
C PRO A 152 -2.01 19.14 -1.05
N LEU A 153 -2.58 20.32 -1.13
CA LEU A 153 -2.10 21.53 -0.48
C LEU A 153 -2.71 21.79 0.90
N ARG A 154 -3.59 20.93 1.39
CA ARG A 154 -4.28 21.07 2.69
C ARG A 154 -3.38 21.12 3.93
N PHE A 155 -2.09 20.79 3.77
CA PHE A 155 -1.09 20.90 4.83
C PHE A 155 -0.10 22.06 4.60
N LYS A 156 -0.34 22.92 3.65
CA LYS A 156 0.43 24.17 3.54
C LYS A 156 -0.08 25.11 4.63
N ASP A 157 0.83 25.50 5.50
CA ASP A 157 0.66 26.60 6.47
C ASP A 157 0.71 27.93 5.73
#